data_c1f908fb595a10774ff2fa7b2c5e8b59
#
_entry.id   c1f908fb595a10774ff2fa7b2c5e8b59
#
_cell.length_a   1.000
_cell.length_b   1.000
_cell.length_c   1.000
_cell.angle_alpha   90.00
_cell.angle_beta   90.00
_cell.angle_gamma   90.00
#
_symmetry.space_group_name_H-M   'P 1'
#
loop_
_entity.id
_entity.type
_entity.pdbx_description
1 polymer ?
#
loop_
_entity_poly.entity_id
_entity_poly.type
_entity_poly.pdbx_seq_one_letter_code
_entity_poly.pdbx_strand_id
1 'polypeptide(L)'
;MKILIADDDPIIRQVLMNLLSKWGYGVVPTTNGAEAWEVLQHDSSLRIGLFDWFMPEINGMELTRRIRDANIAPFYIILVTARGGKDSLLEALDAGADDFVSKPFDKEILQARIKVGVRSVELQSYLIQRLSTAEAAMQGVAQFKNFIPLCSVCGRAKDLNDQWHKLDLPYQTGTGDTAFHICCPDCREKISKVR
;
A
#
# COMPACT_ATOMS: atom_id res chain seq x y z
N MET A 1 -8.78 4.01 14.60
CA MET A 1 -8.37 4.65 13.31
C MET A 1 -8.62 6.13 13.41
N LYS A 2 -7.73 6.98 12.86
CA LYS A 2 -7.88 8.44 12.81
C LYS A 2 -8.35 8.87 11.41
N ILE A 3 -9.19 9.91 11.38
CA ILE A 3 -9.73 10.51 10.15
C ILE A 3 -9.32 11.98 10.12
N LEU A 4 -8.75 12.44 9.01
CA LEU A 4 -8.42 13.82 8.76
C LEU A 4 -9.64 14.52 8.15
N ILE A 5 -9.99 15.69 8.68
CA ILE A 5 -11.03 16.55 8.12
C ILE A 5 -10.38 17.84 7.63
N ALA A 6 -10.68 18.27 6.42
CA ALA A 6 -10.37 19.61 5.94
C ALA A 6 -11.66 20.26 5.44
N ASP A 7 -12.10 21.31 6.10
CA ASP A 7 -13.32 22.06 5.77
C ASP A 7 -13.17 23.47 6.34
N ASP A 8 -13.37 24.51 5.56
CA ASP A 8 -13.23 25.90 6.01
C ASP A 8 -14.44 26.37 6.83
N ASP A 9 -15.60 25.74 6.67
CA ASP A 9 -16.79 26.03 7.46
C ASP A 9 -16.67 25.43 8.88
N PRO A 10 -16.59 26.26 9.93
CA PRO A 10 -16.45 25.80 11.30
C PRO A 10 -17.67 24.99 11.79
N ILE A 11 -18.85 25.23 11.24
CA ILE A 11 -20.08 24.52 11.62
C ILE A 11 -20.03 23.10 11.06
N ILE A 12 -19.74 22.95 9.78
CA ILE A 12 -19.62 21.64 9.12
C ILE A 12 -18.50 20.84 9.76
N ARG A 13 -17.35 21.47 9.98
CA ARG A 13 -16.21 20.83 10.65
C ARG A 13 -16.58 20.31 12.04
N GLN A 14 -17.31 21.11 12.84
CA GLN A 14 -17.78 20.69 14.17
C GLN A 14 -18.81 19.53 14.08
N VAL A 15 -19.71 19.56 13.12
CA VAL A 15 -20.69 18.47 12.88
C VAL A 15 -19.95 17.17 12.53
N LEU A 16 -19.00 17.23 11.61
CA LEU A 16 -18.19 16.06 11.22
C LEU A 16 -17.39 15.52 12.41
N MET A 17 -16.74 16.37 13.19
CA MET A 17 -16.02 15.97 14.40
C MET A 17 -16.92 15.21 15.38
N ASN A 18 -18.11 15.74 15.66
CA ASN A 18 -19.06 15.14 16.58
C ASN A 18 -19.56 13.78 16.08
N LEU A 19 -19.90 13.67 14.79
CA LEU A 19 -20.38 12.41 14.18
C LEU A 19 -19.27 11.35 14.20
N LEU A 20 -18.09 11.68 13.75
CA LEU A 20 -16.96 10.74 13.68
C LEU A 20 -16.53 10.26 15.07
N SER A 21 -16.44 11.18 16.04
CA SER A 21 -16.15 10.83 17.43
C SER A 21 -17.20 9.90 18.03
N LYS A 22 -18.49 10.17 17.75
CA LYS A 22 -19.59 9.31 18.17
C LYS A 22 -19.53 7.91 17.56
N TRP A 23 -18.98 7.78 16.36
CA TRP A 23 -18.78 6.49 15.69
C TRP A 23 -17.46 5.80 16.09
N GLY A 24 -16.71 6.38 17.02
CA GLY A 24 -15.49 5.79 17.59
C GLY A 24 -14.20 6.06 16.82
N TYR A 25 -14.21 7.03 15.92
CA TYR A 25 -13.00 7.44 15.20
C TYR A 25 -12.28 8.57 15.93
N GLY A 26 -10.94 8.54 15.93
CA GLY A 26 -10.14 9.72 16.25
C GLY A 26 -10.24 10.73 15.11
N VAL A 27 -10.27 12.02 15.42
CA VAL A 27 -10.47 13.07 14.42
C VAL A 27 -9.35 14.11 14.51
N VAL A 28 -8.79 14.45 13.35
CA VAL A 28 -7.84 15.54 13.20
C VAL A 28 -8.48 16.59 12.30
N PRO A 29 -8.97 17.70 12.86
CA PRO A 29 -9.60 18.76 12.07
C PRO A 29 -8.56 19.73 11.54
N THR A 30 -8.76 20.22 10.33
CA THR A 30 -8.01 21.31 9.69
C THR A 30 -8.97 22.28 9.00
N THR A 31 -8.53 23.50 8.76
CA THR A 31 -9.35 24.60 8.24
C THR A 31 -9.23 24.78 6.73
N ASN A 32 -8.19 24.19 6.13
CA ASN A 32 -7.92 24.28 4.70
C ASN A 32 -7.03 23.12 4.25
N GLY A 33 -6.79 23.02 2.94
CA GLY A 33 -5.98 21.94 2.38
C GLY A 33 -4.48 22.09 2.65
N ALA A 34 -3.97 23.30 2.90
CA ALA A 34 -2.55 23.51 3.21
C ALA A 34 -2.24 22.95 4.60
N GLU A 35 -3.05 23.27 5.60
CA GLU A 35 -2.96 22.72 6.95
C GLU A 35 -3.10 21.18 6.93
N ALA A 36 -4.07 20.66 6.16
CA ALA A 36 -4.26 19.21 6.00
C ALA A 36 -3.04 18.54 5.40
N TRP A 37 -2.42 19.15 4.40
CA TRP A 37 -1.20 18.66 3.78
C TRP A 37 -0.04 18.60 4.77
N GLU A 38 0.16 19.66 5.57
CA GLU A 38 1.19 19.69 6.60
C GLU A 38 0.99 18.58 7.65
N VAL A 39 -0.24 18.41 8.12
CA VAL A 39 -0.59 17.32 9.06
C VAL A 39 -0.28 15.94 8.48
N LEU A 40 -0.59 15.71 7.21
CA LEU A 40 -0.31 14.43 6.54
C LEU A 40 1.18 14.09 6.45
N GLN A 41 2.04 15.10 6.34
CA GLN A 41 3.49 14.90 6.33
C GLN A 41 4.05 14.47 7.69
N HIS A 42 3.36 14.80 8.79
CA HIS A 42 3.82 14.55 10.15
C HIS A 42 3.10 13.40 10.86
N ASP A 43 1.90 12.99 10.41
CA ASP A 43 1.13 11.89 11.01
C ASP A 43 0.86 10.77 10.00
N SER A 44 1.77 9.81 9.95
CA SER A 44 1.65 8.63 9.11
C SER A 44 0.57 7.65 9.55
N SER A 45 -0.14 7.89 10.65
CA SER A 45 -1.26 7.05 11.12
C SER A 45 -2.59 7.39 10.46
N LEU A 46 -2.67 8.51 9.76
CA LEU A 46 -3.85 8.93 9.00
C LEU A 46 -4.04 8.05 7.77
N ARG A 47 -5.26 7.60 7.55
CA ARG A 47 -5.60 6.69 6.44
C ARG A 47 -6.89 7.06 5.72
N ILE A 48 -7.68 7.98 6.26
CA ILE A 48 -8.93 8.44 5.67
C ILE A 48 -8.96 9.96 5.76
N GLY A 49 -9.35 10.61 4.68
CA GLY A 49 -9.57 12.04 4.59
C GLY A 49 -11.00 12.35 4.16
N LEU A 50 -11.63 13.31 4.86
CA LEU A 50 -12.85 13.97 4.45
C LEU A 50 -12.50 15.42 4.11
N PHE A 51 -12.54 15.79 2.84
CA PHE A 51 -12.09 17.10 2.40
C PHE A 51 -13.22 17.85 1.72
N ASP A 52 -13.45 19.08 2.15
CA ASP A 52 -14.32 19.94 1.36
C ASP A 52 -13.69 20.25 0.01
N TRP A 53 -14.51 20.30 -1.01
CA TRP A 53 -14.08 20.65 -2.35
C TRP A 53 -13.54 22.08 -2.42
N PHE A 54 -14.28 23.02 -1.84
CA PHE A 54 -13.97 24.43 -1.89
C PHE A 54 -13.39 24.89 -0.56
N MET A 55 -12.09 25.12 -0.54
CA MET A 55 -11.37 25.68 0.59
C MET A 55 -10.37 26.73 0.10
N PRO A 56 -10.00 27.70 0.94
CA PRO A 56 -8.95 28.64 0.61
C PRO A 56 -7.58 27.95 0.49
N GLU A 57 -6.63 28.59 -0.15
CA GLU A 57 -5.26 28.14 -0.38
C GLU A 57 -5.20 26.90 -1.25
N ILE A 58 -5.36 25.72 -0.67
CA ILE A 58 -5.40 24.42 -1.36
C ILE A 58 -6.80 23.86 -1.21
N ASN A 59 -7.52 23.73 -2.32
CA ASN A 59 -8.84 23.12 -2.33
C ASN A 59 -8.76 21.59 -2.24
N GLY A 60 -9.90 20.93 -1.97
CA GLY A 60 -9.93 19.48 -1.75
C GLY A 60 -9.49 18.65 -2.95
N MET A 61 -9.72 19.13 -4.17
CA MET A 61 -9.29 18.48 -5.40
C MET A 61 -7.77 18.53 -5.56
N GLU A 62 -7.19 19.69 -5.32
CA GLU A 62 -5.73 19.88 -5.37
C GLU A 62 -5.04 19.06 -4.26
N LEU A 63 -5.59 19.07 -3.04
CA LEU A 63 -5.11 18.23 -1.95
C LEU A 63 -5.15 16.74 -2.32
N THR A 64 -6.24 16.30 -2.94
CA THR A 64 -6.39 14.91 -3.42
C THR A 64 -5.28 14.54 -4.40
N ARG A 65 -5.04 15.36 -5.43
CA ARG A 65 -3.96 15.13 -6.40
C ARG A 65 -2.59 15.05 -5.71
N ARG A 66 -2.28 15.98 -4.81
CA ARG A 66 -1.01 15.98 -4.07
C ARG A 66 -0.80 14.71 -3.25
N ILE A 67 -1.86 14.20 -2.60
CA ILE A 67 -1.79 12.94 -1.85
C ILE A 67 -1.50 11.76 -2.78
N ARG A 68 -2.11 11.72 -3.98
CA ARG A 68 -1.86 10.67 -4.96
C ARG A 68 -0.47 10.75 -5.57
N ASP A 69 -0.02 11.95 -5.95
CA ASP A 69 1.31 12.20 -6.51
C ASP A 69 2.44 11.86 -5.50
N ALA A 70 2.22 12.16 -4.23
CA ALA A 70 3.13 11.78 -3.16
C ALA A 70 3.08 10.29 -2.79
N ASN A 71 2.19 9.51 -3.42
CA ASN A 71 2.01 8.08 -3.19
C ASN A 71 1.79 7.71 -1.71
N ILE A 72 1.05 8.55 -1.00
CA ILE A 72 0.65 8.28 0.39
C ILE A 72 -0.39 7.16 0.38
N ALA A 73 0.06 5.93 0.57
CA ALA A 73 -0.79 4.75 0.53
C ALA A 73 -0.61 3.87 1.79
N PRO A 74 -1.66 3.17 2.22
CA PRO A 74 -3.05 3.29 1.77
C PRO A 74 -3.74 4.52 2.37
N PHE A 75 -4.43 5.30 1.53
CA PHE A 75 -5.20 6.47 1.97
C PHE A 75 -6.51 6.60 1.19
N TYR A 76 -7.65 6.61 1.90
CA TYR A 76 -8.99 6.71 1.31
C TYR A 76 -9.51 8.14 1.42
N ILE A 77 -9.92 8.72 0.31
CA ILE A 77 -10.34 10.13 0.21
C ILE A 77 -11.83 10.21 -0.14
N ILE A 78 -12.58 10.89 0.71
CA ILE A 78 -13.98 11.27 0.46
C ILE A 78 -14.03 12.77 0.27
N LEU A 79 -14.42 13.23 -0.92
CA LEU A 79 -14.69 14.66 -1.13
C LEU A 79 -16.10 14.99 -0.66
N VAL A 80 -16.22 16.07 0.10
CA VAL A 80 -17.48 16.60 0.60
C VAL A 80 -17.74 17.93 -0.13
N THR A 81 -18.90 18.13 -0.75
CA THR A 81 -19.12 19.31 -1.59
C THR A 81 -20.57 19.75 -1.59
N ALA A 82 -20.78 21.07 -1.73
CA ALA A 82 -22.10 21.63 -2.00
C ALA A 82 -22.57 21.44 -3.45
N ARG A 83 -21.65 21.10 -4.38
CA ARG A 83 -21.99 20.77 -5.76
C ARG A 83 -22.43 19.31 -5.84
N GLY A 84 -23.70 19.10 -6.23
CA GLY A 84 -24.20 17.80 -6.64
C GLY A 84 -24.20 17.66 -8.15
N GLY A 85 -24.30 16.43 -8.65
CA GLY A 85 -24.46 16.15 -10.06
C GLY A 85 -23.38 15.25 -10.65
N LYS A 86 -23.65 14.75 -11.86
CA LYS A 86 -22.79 13.77 -12.54
C LYS A 86 -21.39 14.32 -12.85
N ASP A 87 -21.32 15.58 -13.27
CA ASP A 87 -20.05 16.20 -13.69
C ASP A 87 -19.11 16.38 -12.50
N SER A 88 -19.63 16.83 -11.34
CA SER A 88 -18.84 16.94 -10.11
C SER A 88 -18.33 15.58 -9.61
N LEU A 89 -19.14 14.53 -9.74
CA LEU A 89 -18.69 13.18 -9.40
C LEU A 89 -17.53 12.73 -10.30
N LEU A 90 -17.61 12.96 -11.60
CA LEU A 90 -16.55 12.59 -12.55
C LEU A 90 -15.27 13.37 -12.26
N GLU A 91 -15.36 14.68 -12.05
CA GLU A 91 -14.21 15.51 -11.67
C GLU A 91 -13.53 15.03 -10.38
N ALA A 92 -14.31 14.63 -9.36
CA ALA A 92 -13.79 14.12 -8.10
C ALA A 92 -13.01 12.82 -8.30
N LEU A 93 -13.56 11.88 -9.07
CA LEU A 93 -12.93 10.59 -9.36
C LEU A 93 -11.68 10.77 -10.23
N ASP A 94 -11.72 11.64 -11.21
CA ASP A 94 -10.56 11.96 -12.08
C ASP A 94 -9.41 12.61 -11.29
N ALA A 95 -9.72 13.34 -10.21
CA ALA A 95 -8.71 13.85 -9.29
C ALA A 95 -8.09 12.77 -8.39
N GLY A 96 -8.67 11.56 -8.37
CA GLY A 96 -8.21 10.44 -7.58
C GLY A 96 -8.93 10.28 -6.23
N ALA A 97 -10.08 10.93 -6.01
CA ALA A 97 -10.91 10.63 -4.85
C ALA A 97 -11.51 9.23 -4.97
N ASP A 98 -11.65 8.55 -3.84
CA ASP A 98 -12.26 7.20 -3.80
C ASP A 98 -13.78 7.28 -3.68
N ASP A 99 -14.29 8.37 -3.13
CA ASP A 99 -15.72 8.58 -2.95
C ASP A 99 -16.05 10.08 -2.83
N PHE A 100 -17.34 10.37 -2.84
CA PHE A 100 -17.83 11.73 -2.80
C PHE A 100 -19.17 11.80 -2.05
N VAL A 101 -19.42 12.90 -1.33
CA VAL A 101 -20.67 13.16 -0.59
C VAL A 101 -21.12 14.59 -0.80
N SER A 102 -22.38 14.77 -1.20
CA SER A 102 -22.97 16.10 -1.37
C SER A 102 -23.47 16.69 -0.05
N LYS A 103 -23.23 17.98 0.17
CA LYS A 103 -23.85 18.78 1.24
C LYS A 103 -25.24 19.28 0.81
N PRO A 104 -26.28 19.24 1.67
CA PRO A 104 -26.27 18.66 3.00
C PRO A 104 -26.22 17.13 2.95
N PHE A 105 -25.39 16.51 3.75
CA PHE A 105 -25.22 15.06 3.76
C PHE A 105 -26.13 14.37 4.78
N ASP A 106 -26.61 13.21 4.39
CA ASP A 106 -27.25 12.26 5.30
C ASP A 106 -26.17 11.57 6.14
N LYS A 107 -26.36 11.58 7.47
CA LYS A 107 -25.41 11.00 8.42
C LYS A 107 -25.22 9.47 8.23
N GLU A 108 -26.27 8.77 7.83
CA GLU A 108 -26.27 7.32 7.66
C GLU A 108 -25.51 6.95 6.38
N ILE A 109 -25.72 7.73 5.31
CA ILE A 109 -24.96 7.60 4.06
C ILE A 109 -23.48 7.91 4.29
N LEU A 110 -23.15 8.99 4.98
CA LEU A 110 -21.77 9.34 5.31
C LEU A 110 -21.10 8.23 6.11
N GLN A 111 -21.81 7.69 7.14
CA GLN A 111 -21.28 6.60 7.94
C GLN A 111 -21.04 5.33 7.10
N ALA A 112 -21.93 5.00 6.19
CA ALA A 112 -21.77 3.85 5.31
C ALA A 112 -20.53 3.99 4.41
N ARG A 113 -20.31 5.17 3.82
CA ARG A 113 -19.16 5.45 2.96
C ARG A 113 -17.83 5.39 3.74
N ILE A 114 -17.80 5.94 4.95
CA ILE A 114 -16.63 5.83 5.83
C ILE A 114 -16.33 4.38 6.17
N LYS A 115 -17.34 3.55 6.45
CA LYS A 115 -17.14 2.11 6.68
C LYS A 115 -16.56 1.39 5.46
N VAL A 116 -16.94 1.80 4.25
CA VAL A 116 -16.31 1.28 3.01
C VAL A 116 -14.85 1.67 2.96
N GLY A 117 -14.54 2.94 3.23
CA GLY A 117 -13.16 3.44 3.28
C GLY A 117 -12.30 2.72 4.32
N VAL A 118 -12.83 2.49 5.53
CA VAL A 118 -12.15 1.72 6.59
C VAL A 118 -11.77 0.33 6.08
N ARG A 119 -12.74 -0.41 5.53
CA ARG A 119 -12.49 -1.75 5.00
C ARG A 119 -11.47 -1.77 3.86
N SER A 120 -11.53 -0.78 2.96
CA SER A 120 -10.59 -0.64 1.86
C SER A 120 -9.16 -0.46 2.36
N VAL A 121 -8.96 0.47 3.30
CA VAL A 121 -7.66 0.75 3.90
C VAL A 121 -7.11 -0.44 4.70
N GLU A 122 -7.96 -1.13 5.46
CA GLU A 122 -7.57 -2.33 6.21
C GLU A 122 -7.12 -3.45 5.27
N LEU A 123 -7.85 -3.69 4.18
CA LEU A 123 -7.49 -4.69 3.18
C LEU A 123 -6.17 -4.34 2.49
N GLN A 124 -6.00 -3.10 2.05
CA GLN A 124 -4.76 -2.65 1.42
C GLN A 124 -3.56 -2.77 2.37
N SER A 125 -3.72 -2.36 3.64
CA SER A 125 -2.68 -2.49 4.65
C SER A 125 -2.30 -3.95 4.90
N TYR A 126 -3.27 -4.85 4.96
CA TYR A 126 -3.05 -6.28 5.09
C TYR A 126 -2.27 -6.85 3.90
N LEU A 127 -2.64 -6.47 2.67
CA LEU A 127 -1.94 -6.93 1.46
C LEU A 127 -0.50 -6.43 1.41
N ILE A 128 -0.25 -5.16 1.75
CA ILE A 128 1.11 -4.59 1.82
C ILE A 128 1.95 -5.37 2.83
N GLN A 129 1.41 -5.65 4.01
CA GLN A 129 2.11 -6.42 5.04
C GLN A 129 2.42 -7.85 4.57
N ARG A 130 1.50 -8.50 3.87
CA ARG A 130 1.71 -9.86 3.34
C ARG A 130 2.78 -9.87 2.24
N LEU A 131 2.77 -8.89 1.36
CA LEU A 131 3.79 -8.76 0.33
C LEU A 131 5.18 -8.56 0.93
N SER A 132 5.34 -7.64 1.90
CA SER A 132 6.63 -7.40 2.56
C SER A 132 7.15 -8.64 3.31
N THR A 133 6.24 -9.40 3.94
CA THR A 133 6.61 -10.67 4.61
C THR A 133 7.07 -11.72 3.59
N ALA A 134 6.39 -11.84 2.45
CA ALA A 134 6.76 -12.77 1.38
C ALA A 134 8.12 -12.39 0.75
N GLU A 135 8.33 -11.11 0.49
CA GLU A 135 9.61 -10.59 -0.03
C GLU A 135 10.76 -10.86 0.94
N ALA A 136 10.57 -10.62 2.23
CA ALA A 136 11.57 -10.92 3.26
C ALA A 136 11.90 -12.42 3.32
N ALA A 137 10.89 -13.28 3.21
CA ALA A 137 11.09 -14.72 3.15
C ALA A 137 11.86 -15.14 1.89
N MET A 138 11.56 -14.56 0.73
CA MET A 138 12.28 -14.80 -0.52
C MET A 138 13.74 -14.32 -0.45
N GLN A 139 14.00 -13.17 0.17
CA GLN A 139 15.37 -12.67 0.39
C GLN A 139 16.16 -13.60 1.32
N GLY A 140 15.54 -14.12 2.39
CA GLY A 140 16.12 -15.15 3.24
C GLY A 140 16.54 -16.39 2.46
N VAL A 141 15.68 -16.89 1.56
CA VAL A 141 15.99 -18.04 0.69
C VAL A 141 17.12 -17.70 -0.29
N ALA A 142 17.19 -16.47 -0.79
CA ALA A 142 18.28 -16.04 -1.67
C ALA A 142 19.65 -16.01 -0.95
N GLN A 143 19.69 -15.67 0.33
CA GLN A 143 20.91 -15.76 1.15
C GLN A 143 21.34 -17.23 1.38
N PHE A 144 20.39 -18.15 1.55
CA PHE A 144 20.69 -19.59 1.68
C PHE A 144 21.17 -20.21 0.36
N LYS A 145 20.81 -19.65 -0.80
CA LYS A 145 21.36 -20.13 -2.11
C LYS A 145 22.88 -20.08 -2.16
N ASN A 146 23.53 -19.18 -1.44
CA ASN A 146 24.99 -19.09 -1.35
C ASN A 146 25.62 -20.16 -0.46
N PHE A 147 24.82 -20.91 0.31
CA PHE A 147 25.30 -21.97 1.22
C PHE A 147 24.88 -23.39 0.78
N ILE A 148 24.01 -23.51 -0.21
CA ILE A 148 23.63 -24.83 -0.74
C ILE A 148 24.57 -25.19 -1.89
N PRO A 149 25.38 -26.24 -1.75
CA PRO A 149 26.27 -26.68 -2.84
C PRO A 149 25.44 -27.09 -4.06
N LEU A 150 25.66 -26.41 -5.17
CA LEU A 150 24.99 -26.72 -6.45
C LEU A 150 25.96 -27.38 -7.40
N CYS A 151 25.49 -28.40 -8.14
CA CYS A 151 26.28 -28.99 -9.21
C CYS A 151 26.34 -28.01 -10.40
N SER A 152 27.52 -27.56 -10.77
CA SER A 152 27.76 -26.65 -11.90
C SER A 152 27.34 -27.21 -13.27
N VAL A 153 27.16 -28.53 -13.37
CA VAL A 153 26.83 -29.20 -14.63
C VAL A 153 25.33 -29.49 -14.79
N CYS A 154 24.66 -29.94 -13.75
CA CYS A 154 23.24 -30.35 -13.84
C CYS A 154 22.29 -29.56 -12.93
N GLY A 155 22.78 -28.59 -12.14
CA GLY A 155 21.97 -27.74 -11.29
C GLY A 155 21.34 -28.43 -10.07
N ARG A 156 21.65 -29.70 -9.79
CA ARG A 156 21.17 -30.35 -8.57
C ARG A 156 21.77 -29.72 -7.33
N ALA A 157 20.98 -29.63 -6.28
CA ALA A 157 21.42 -29.18 -4.95
C ALA A 157 21.77 -30.36 -4.06
N LYS A 158 22.78 -30.18 -3.21
CA LYS A 158 23.17 -31.15 -2.18
C LYS A 158 22.49 -30.79 -0.86
N ASP A 159 21.77 -31.74 -0.26
CA ASP A 159 21.15 -31.53 1.05
C ASP A 159 22.14 -31.76 2.22
N LEU A 160 21.65 -31.59 3.45
CA LEU A 160 22.42 -31.79 4.68
C LEU A 160 22.84 -33.25 4.91
N ASN A 161 22.20 -34.19 4.21
CA ASN A 161 22.52 -35.64 4.28
C ASN A 161 23.41 -36.09 3.09
N ASP A 162 24.02 -35.12 2.39
CA ASP A 162 24.90 -35.39 1.25
C ASP A 162 24.20 -35.97 0.01
N GLN A 163 22.85 -35.87 -0.05
CA GLN A 163 22.03 -36.33 -1.18
C GLN A 163 21.85 -35.22 -2.22
N TRP A 164 21.84 -35.59 -3.52
CA TRP A 164 21.69 -34.65 -4.64
C TRP A 164 20.27 -34.66 -5.19
N HIS A 165 19.54 -33.56 -5.04
CA HIS A 165 18.15 -33.40 -5.46
C HIS A 165 18.01 -32.44 -6.64
N LYS A 166 17.07 -32.74 -7.55
CA LYS A 166 16.69 -31.83 -8.61
C LYS A 166 15.83 -30.71 -8.04
N LEU A 167 16.18 -29.48 -8.31
CA LEU A 167 15.37 -28.34 -7.92
C LEU A 167 14.35 -28.04 -9.03
N ASP A 168 13.06 -28.01 -8.68
CA ASP A 168 11.95 -27.64 -9.60
C ASP A 168 11.75 -26.12 -9.71
N LEU A 169 12.80 -25.34 -9.51
CA LEU A 169 12.77 -23.88 -9.63
C LEU A 169 13.45 -23.46 -10.93
N PRO A 170 12.93 -22.43 -11.65
CA PRO A 170 13.61 -21.85 -12.79
C PRO A 170 14.91 -21.18 -12.32
N TYR A 171 16.02 -21.91 -12.45
CA TYR A 171 17.35 -21.41 -12.10
C TYR A 171 17.95 -20.72 -13.31
N GLN A 172 18.08 -19.41 -13.24
CA GLN A 172 18.94 -18.66 -14.15
C GLN A 172 20.37 -18.66 -13.57
N THR A 173 21.29 -19.21 -14.31
CA THR A 173 22.74 -19.14 -14.02
C THR A 173 23.17 -17.66 -14.10
N GLY A 174 23.01 -16.90 -13.03
CA GLY A 174 23.55 -15.57 -12.89
C GLY A 174 25.04 -15.66 -12.64
N THR A 175 25.81 -14.92 -13.41
CA THR A 175 27.22 -14.65 -13.21
C THR A 175 27.45 -13.82 -11.92
N GLY A 176 27.56 -14.49 -10.80
CA GLY A 176 27.89 -13.86 -9.52
C GLY A 176 28.83 -14.72 -8.70
N ASP A 177 29.95 -14.17 -8.36
CA ASP A 177 31.23 -14.71 -7.94
C ASP A 177 31.33 -15.45 -6.59
N THR A 178 30.28 -16.09 -6.06
CA THR A 178 30.35 -16.74 -4.73
C THR A 178 29.67 -18.12 -4.60
N ALA A 179 29.29 -18.76 -5.70
CA ALA A 179 28.78 -20.12 -5.62
C ALA A 179 29.96 -21.11 -5.54
N PHE A 180 30.04 -21.91 -4.49
CA PHE A 180 30.89 -23.08 -4.45
C PHE A 180 30.42 -24.07 -5.52
N HIS A 181 31.02 -24.02 -6.69
CA HIS A 181 30.73 -24.93 -7.80
C HIS A 181 31.31 -26.30 -7.49
N ILE A 182 30.47 -27.22 -7.10
CA ILE A 182 30.81 -28.62 -6.85
C ILE A 182 30.20 -29.44 -8.01
N CYS A 183 30.90 -30.49 -8.43
CA CYS A 183 30.35 -31.43 -9.39
C CYS A 183 29.74 -32.61 -8.65
N CYS A 184 28.45 -32.95 -8.90
CA CYS A 184 27.85 -34.11 -8.30
C CYS A 184 28.49 -35.41 -8.82
N PRO A 185 28.43 -36.54 -8.08
CA PRO A 185 29.05 -37.82 -8.50
C PRO A 185 28.72 -38.25 -9.90
N ASP A 186 27.44 -38.20 -10.28
CA ASP A 186 26.95 -38.61 -11.62
C ASP A 186 27.56 -37.77 -12.76
N CYS A 187 27.73 -36.46 -12.52
CA CYS A 187 28.34 -35.58 -13.53
C CYS A 187 29.86 -35.73 -13.58
N ARG A 188 30.50 -35.96 -12.42
CA ARG A 188 31.94 -36.24 -12.36
C ARG A 188 32.32 -37.51 -13.15
N GLU A 189 31.53 -38.57 -13.01
CA GLU A 189 31.73 -39.81 -13.74
C GLU A 189 31.55 -39.64 -15.25
N LYS A 190 30.55 -38.83 -15.69
CA LYS A 190 30.33 -38.53 -17.10
C LYS A 190 31.49 -37.72 -17.71
N ILE A 191 32.04 -36.76 -16.99
CA ILE A 191 33.17 -35.94 -17.47
C ILE A 191 34.44 -36.78 -17.55
N SER A 192 34.66 -37.72 -16.62
CA SER A 192 35.87 -38.57 -16.62
C SER A 192 35.85 -39.61 -17.78
N LYS A 193 34.71 -39.94 -18.35
CA LYS A 193 34.58 -40.89 -19.50
C LYS A 193 34.71 -40.17 -20.86
N VAL A 194 34.83 -38.86 -20.92
CA VAL A 194 34.98 -38.06 -22.15
C VAL A 194 36.46 -37.66 -22.40
N ARG A 195 37.36 -38.06 -21.54
CA ARG A 195 38.80 -37.99 -21.73
C ARG A 195 39.30 -39.41 -22.08
#